data_644feb786cc04eea3a2d8808bf5d68f5
#
_entry.id   644feb786cc04eea3a2d8808bf5d68f5
#
_cell.length_a   1.000
_cell.length_b   1.000
_cell.length_c   1.000
_cell.angle_alpha   90.00
_cell.angle_beta   90.00
_cell.angle_gamma   90.00
#
_symmetry.space_group_name_H-M   'P 1'
#
loop_
_entity.id
_entity.type
_entity.pdbx_description
1 polymer ?
#
loop_
_entity_poly.entity_id
_entity_poly.type
_entity_poly.pdbx_seq_one_letter_code
_entity_poly.pdbx_strand_id
1 'polypeptide(L)'
;MSSQNTNNLRNTTNIYHRNIKENDNAIPFESLVKLPQNRRMNSSQNSQMQHSNASEYSVNGTSAISLLSSQERLELSNWGLPETVVRAYSLKGIDTMFQWQAECLQFPSVIEHGGNLVYSAPTSAGKTLVSEILMMKRVFECKKKAIIILPFVSLAREKMYGLKDLLKSSHVRVGGFMGQHHPPGGFARVDIAVCTIEKANSLVNRLLEEKELEKLGVIVVDELHLLGDSSRGYLLELLLTKVRYMSFRNSNIKVQIIGMSATLPNLDLLAQWLNAELYTTNFRPVPLTETIKVGNSIFSNNFELIRELKPLVKTENDADQLVYLCLETIMNGHSVLVFCPTKMWCEKLSDAVAKEFFRLGKPPLPRQEEFEDPNYTLVRNKLQGQLNGQKLSEVIEQLKKTPAGLDAALSRTIRFGVAYHHAGTFSN
;
A
#
# COMPACT_ATOMS: atom_id res chain seq x y z
N MET A 1 34.67 -13.90 55.70
CA MET A 1 35.70 -13.26 54.87
C MET A 1 35.01 -13.05 53.53
N SER A 2 34.36 -11.95 53.37
CA SER A 2 34.77 -10.70 52.63
C SER A 2 35.00 -11.02 51.16
N SER A 3 34.44 -10.36 50.17
CA SER A 3 33.82 -9.01 50.04
C SER A 3 33.29 -8.90 48.63
N GLN A 4 32.14 -8.28 48.49
CA GLN A 4 31.77 -7.19 47.55
C GLN A 4 32.46 -7.14 46.18
N ASN A 5 31.67 -7.16 45.11
CA ASN A 5 31.70 -6.04 44.17
C ASN A 5 30.43 -5.94 43.33
N THR A 6 29.62 -4.95 43.72
CA THR A 6 28.67 -4.24 42.85
C THR A 6 29.48 -3.22 42.06
N ASN A 7 29.31 -3.16 40.70
CA ASN A 7 29.27 -1.85 40.06
C ASN A 7 28.97 -1.90 38.55
N ASN A 8 27.98 -1.08 38.16
CA ASN A 8 27.98 -0.16 37.04
C ASN A 8 27.69 -0.72 35.63
N LEU A 9 26.40 -0.81 35.35
CA LEU A 9 25.89 -0.47 34.01
C LEU A 9 25.72 1.07 33.98
N ARG A 10 26.62 1.77 33.32
CA ARG A 10 26.45 3.16 32.86
C ARG A 10 26.58 3.23 31.36
N ASN A 11 25.50 3.71 30.77
CA ASN A 11 25.35 4.42 29.51
C ASN A 11 26.64 4.87 28.81
N THR A 12 26.77 4.48 27.55
CA THR A 12 27.58 5.24 26.58
C THR A 12 26.77 5.42 25.30
N THR A 13 26.08 6.57 25.27
CA THR A 13 25.56 7.16 24.03
C THR A 13 26.74 7.91 23.41
N ASN A 14 27.37 7.34 22.39
CA ASN A 14 28.38 8.06 21.61
C ASN A 14 27.72 8.91 20.56
N ILE A 15 27.65 10.21 20.82
CA ILE A 15 27.29 11.25 19.85
C ILE A 15 28.57 11.58 19.07
N TYR A 16 28.63 11.22 17.82
CA TYR A 16 29.65 11.74 16.90
C TYR A 16 29.24 13.11 16.41
N HIS A 17 29.77 14.17 17.03
CA HIS A 17 29.82 15.51 16.42
C HIS A 17 30.94 15.52 15.37
N ARG A 18 30.59 15.54 14.12
CA ARG A 18 31.50 15.91 13.03
C ARG A 18 31.31 17.39 12.78
N ASN A 19 32.33 18.17 13.10
CA ASN A 19 32.46 19.58 12.69
C ASN A 19 32.48 19.66 11.16
N ILE A 20 31.41 20.18 10.57
CA ILE A 20 31.37 20.62 9.18
C ILE A 20 31.65 22.12 9.22
N LYS A 21 32.75 22.52 8.62
CA LYS A 21 33.07 23.92 8.37
C LYS A 21 31.97 24.48 7.46
N GLU A 22 31.33 25.54 7.92
CA GLU A 22 30.38 26.34 7.15
C GLU A 22 31.09 26.90 5.91
N ASN A 23 30.54 26.55 4.76
CA ASN A 23 30.86 27.21 3.50
C ASN A 23 29.75 28.23 3.27
N ASP A 24 30.11 29.53 3.35
CA ASP A 24 29.26 30.72 3.31
C ASP A 24 28.56 31.02 1.96
N ASN A 25 28.19 30.01 1.18
CA ASN A 25 27.45 30.20 -0.09
C ASN A 25 26.17 29.31 -0.22
N ALA A 26 25.59 28.90 0.88
CA ALA A 26 24.28 28.24 0.83
C ALA A 26 23.17 29.30 0.83
N ILE A 27 22.41 29.38 -0.27
CA ILE A 27 21.19 30.20 -0.36
C ILE A 27 20.21 29.67 0.70
N PRO A 28 19.69 30.52 1.59
CA PRO A 28 18.74 30.05 2.64
C PRO A 28 17.49 29.44 2.03
N PHE A 29 17.05 28.33 2.58
CA PHE A 29 15.84 27.58 2.17
C PHE A 29 14.57 28.44 2.10
N GLU A 30 14.48 29.50 2.93
CA GLU A 30 13.36 30.45 2.93
C GLU A 30 13.22 31.26 1.64
N SER A 31 14.30 31.43 0.85
CA SER A 31 14.26 32.16 -0.43
C SER A 31 13.68 31.32 -1.58
N LEU A 32 13.60 30.00 -1.44
CA LEU A 32 13.02 29.08 -2.44
C LEU A 32 11.50 28.88 -2.28
N VAL A 33 10.93 29.35 -1.17
CA VAL A 33 9.50 29.15 -0.85
C VAL A 33 8.63 30.34 -1.25
N LYS A 34 9.18 31.48 -1.64
CA LYS A 34 8.41 32.65 -2.08
C LYS A 34 8.05 32.54 -3.56
N LEU A 35 7.02 31.77 -3.87
CA LEU A 35 6.28 31.89 -5.13
C LEU A 35 5.33 33.09 -5.03
N PRO A 36 5.14 33.87 -6.10
CA PRO A 36 4.28 35.06 -6.05
C PRO A 36 2.84 34.65 -5.78
N GLN A 37 2.24 35.25 -4.76
CA GLN A 37 0.81 35.15 -4.49
C GLN A 37 0.04 35.78 -5.65
N ASN A 38 -0.84 35.01 -6.28
CA ASN A 38 -1.75 35.48 -7.31
C ASN A 38 -2.61 36.62 -6.76
N ARG A 39 -2.45 37.81 -7.33
CA ARG A 39 -3.36 38.95 -7.14
C ARG A 39 -4.75 38.54 -7.61
N ARG A 40 -5.72 38.63 -6.73
CA ARG A 40 -7.14 38.68 -7.09
C ARG A 40 -7.37 39.83 -8.06
N MET A 41 -7.72 39.54 -9.30
CA MET A 41 -8.28 40.53 -10.21
C MET A 41 -9.81 40.51 -10.06
N ASN A 42 -10.32 41.68 -9.71
CA ASN A 42 -11.75 41.98 -9.71
C ASN A 42 -12.31 41.92 -11.13
N SER A 43 -13.48 41.31 -11.23
CA SER A 43 -14.33 41.32 -12.41
C SER A 43 -14.96 42.71 -12.64
N SER A 44 -14.82 43.23 -13.81
CA SER A 44 -15.90 43.90 -14.58
C SER A 44 -15.33 44.52 -15.86
N GLN A 45 -15.73 44.02 -17.01
CA GLN A 45 -16.38 44.80 -18.08
C GLN A 45 -16.48 43.98 -19.39
N ASN A 46 -17.70 44.07 -19.93
CA ASN A 46 -18.14 43.58 -21.23
C ASN A 46 -17.30 44.06 -22.40
N SER A 47 -17.13 43.18 -23.42
CA SER A 47 -17.40 43.57 -24.81
C SER A 47 -17.48 42.36 -25.73
N GLN A 48 -18.54 42.34 -26.52
CA GLN A 48 -18.84 41.43 -27.63
C GLN A 48 -17.74 41.48 -28.71
N MET A 49 -17.42 40.38 -29.38
CA MET A 49 -17.50 40.26 -30.83
C MET A 49 -16.99 38.91 -31.37
N GLN A 50 -17.86 38.28 -32.08
CA GLN A 50 -17.72 37.61 -33.38
C GLN A 50 -17.08 36.20 -33.49
N HIS A 51 -17.96 35.36 -34.05
CA HIS A 51 -17.76 34.00 -34.55
C HIS A 51 -16.64 33.85 -35.57
N SER A 52 -15.88 32.82 -35.45
CA SER A 52 -15.37 32.08 -36.61
C SER A 52 -15.25 30.60 -36.25
N ASN A 53 -15.78 29.76 -37.11
CA ASN A 53 -15.86 28.32 -37.05
C ASN A 53 -14.51 27.65 -36.92
N ALA A 54 -14.35 26.82 -35.87
CA ALA A 54 -13.35 25.76 -35.85
C ALA A 54 -13.98 24.54 -35.16
N SER A 55 -13.96 23.47 -35.92
CA SER A 55 -14.40 22.10 -35.69
C SER A 55 -14.57 21.64 -34.24
N GLU A 56 -15.78 21.18 -33.95
CA GLU A 56 -16.19 20.39 -32.81
C GLU A 56 -15.39 19.09 -32.73
N TYR A 57 -14.43 19.03 -31.80
CA TYR A 57 -14.05 17.78 -31.16
C TYR A 57 -14.40 17.92 -29.68
N SER A 58 -15.40 17.14 -29.29
CA SER A 58 -16.10 17.20 -28.01
C SER A 58 -15.18 17.13 -26.79
N VAL A 59 -15.11 18.22 -26.06
CA VAL A 59 -14.67 18.35 -24.67
C VAL A 59 -15.86 18.04 -23.75
N ASN A 60 -16.59 16.97 -23.97
CA ASN A 60 -17.87 16.72 -23.30
C ASN A 60 -17.79 15.72 -22.10
N GLY A 61 -16.60 15.24 -21.73
CA GLY A 61 -16.53 14.25 -20.64
C GLY A 61 -16.47 14.79 -19.21
N THR A 62 -15.96 16.00 -19.02
CA THR A 62 -15.58 16.48 -17.68
C THR A 62 -16.60 17.43 -17.06
N SER A 63 -17.24 18.25 -17.83
CA SER A 63 -18.37 19.07 -17.37
C SER A 63 -19.60 18.23 -17.01
N ALA A 64 -19.72 17.01 -17.54
CA ALA A 64 -20.79 16.08 -17.21
C ALA A 64 -20.69 15.53 -15.77
N ILE A 65 -19.48 15.28 -15.26
CA ILE A 65 -19.28 14.70 -13.91
C ILE A 65 -19.76 15.64 -12.81
N SER A 66 -19.63 16.95 -12.99
CA SER A 66 -20.09 17.94 -12.02
C SER A 66 -21.62 18.00 -11.90
N LEU A 67 -22.34 17.56 -12.93
CA LEU A 67 -23.81 17.55 -12.99
C LEU A 67 -24.42 16.24 -12.44
N LEU A 68 -23.61 15.20 -12.20
CA LEU A 68 -24.09 13.92 -11.68
C LEU A 68 -24.57 14.04 -10.24
N SER A 69 -25.64 13.32 -9.92
CA SER A 69 -26.08 13.11 -8.54
C SER A 69 -25.04 12.35 -7.72
N SER A 70 -25.13 12.44 -6.40
CA SER A 70 -24.20 11.73 -5.51
C SER A 70 -24.15 10.21 -5.76
N GLN A 71 -25.29 9.60 -6.14
CA GLN A 71 -25.38 8.18 -6.44
C GLN A 71 -24.69 7.83 -7.77
N GLU A 72 -24.95 8.61 -8.82
CA GLU A 72 -24.36 8.40 -10.15
C GLU A 72 -22.84 8.53 -10.13
N ARG A 73 -22.28 9.35 -9.24
CA ARG A 73 -20.83 9.49 -9.07
C ARG A 73 -20.15 8.26 -8.48
N LEU A 74 -20.89 7.34 -7.89
CA LEU A 74 -20.32 6.07 -7.39
C LEU A 74 -20.12 5.05 -8.51
N GLU A 75 -20.79 5.17 -9.63
CA GLU A 75 -20.68 4.24 -10.74
C GLU A 75 -19.41 4.51 -11.58
N LEU A 76 -18.58 3.47 -11.78
CA LEU A 76 -17.35 3.58 -12.56
C LEU A 76 -17.56 3.99 -14.00
N SER A 77 -18.70 3.64 -14.60
CA SER A 77 -19.09 3.99 -15.97
C SER A 77 -19.13 5.50 -16.22
N ASN A 78 -19.41 6.28 -15.18
CA ASN A 78 -19.58 7.73 -15.29
C ASN A 78 -18.25 8.52 -15.24
N TRP A 79 -17.10 7.84 -15.08
CA TRP A 79 -15.79 8.49 -14.96
C TRP A 79 -15.00 8.57 -16.27
N GLY A 80 -15.62 8.29 -17.42
CA GLY A 80 -14.98 8.40 -18.74
C GLY A 80 -13.97 7.30 -19.03
N LEU A 81 -14.05 6.18 -18.32
CA LEU A 81 -13.24 5.00 -18.64
C LEU A 81 -13.84 4.25 -19.84
N PRO A 82 -13.01 3.63 -20.71
CA PRO A 82 -13.50 2.76 -21.76
C PRO A 82 -14.37 1.62 -21.21
N GLU A 83 -15.43 1.26 -21.90
CA GLU A 83 -16.35 0.19 -21.48
C GLU A 83 -15.63 -1.14 -21.21
N THR A 84 -14.61 -1.46 -22.01
CA THR A 84 -13.77 -2.65 -21.80
C THR A 84 -13.08 -2.66 -20.44
N VAL A 85 -12.68 -1.50 -19.94
CA VAL A 85 -12.03 -1.33 -18.60
C VAL A 85 -13.08 -1.42 -17.50
N VAL A 86 -14.22 -0.73 -17.65
CA VAL A 86 -15.34 -0.81 -16.70
C VAL A 86 -15.78 -2.25 -16.53
N ARG A 87 -15.97 -2.99 -17.63
CA ARG A 87 -16.33 -4.40 -17.60
C ARG A 87 -15.26 -5.27 -16.92
N ALA A 88 -13.97 -4.95 -17.10
CA ALA A 88 -12.90 -5.69 -16.45
C ALA A 88 -12.88 -5.46 -14.92
N TYR A 89 -13.25 -4.28 -14.45
CA TYR A 89 -13.47 -4.02 -13.01
C TYR A 89 -14.70 -4.77 -12.49
N SER A 90 -15.81 -4.76 -13.23
CA SER A 90 -17.03 -5.48 -12.88
C SER A 90 -16.78 -6.99 -12.72
N LEU A 91 -15.98 -7.60 -13.59
CA LEU A 91 -15.56 -9.00 -13.45
C LEU A 91 -14.72 -9.28 -12.18
N LYS A 92 -14.12 -8.25 -11.61
CA LYS A 92 -13.41 -8.30 -10.31
C LYS A 92 -14.32 -7.94 -9.13
N GLY A 93 -15.63 -7.75 -9.36
CA GLY A 93 -16.60 -7.35 -8.32
C GLY A 93 -16.52 -5.87 -7.92
N ILE A 94 -15.98 -5.01 -8.80
CA ILE A 94 -15.88 -3.57 -8.56
C ILE A 94 -16.76 -2.85 -9.57
N ASP A 95 -18.03 -2.67 -9.24
CA ASP A 95 -19.00 -1.95 -10.06
C ASP A 95 -19.14 -0.49 -9.61
N THR A 96 -19.01 -0.27 -8.32
CA THR A 96 -19.16 1.04 -7.69
C THR A 96 -17.94 1.41 -6.85
N MET A 97 -17.72 2.69 -6.70
CA MET A 97 -16.71 3.26 -5.83
C MET A 97 -17.24 3.49 -4.41
N PHE A 98 -16.35 3.54 -3.45
CA PHE A 98 -16.67 4.11 -2.14
C PHE A 98 -16.88 5.62 -2.28
N GLN A 99 -17.73 6.20 -1.44
CA GLN A 99 -18.04 7.62 -1.47
C GLN A 99 -16.78 8.49 -1.39
N TRP A 100 -15.84 8.17 -0.51
CA TRP A 100 -14.59 8.92 -0.36
C TRP A 100 -13.73 8.93 -1.66
N GLN A 101 -13.79 7.86 -2.47
CA GLN A 101 -13.06 7.79 -3.74
C GLN A 101 -13.64 8.76 -4.76
N ALA A 102 -14.97 8.81 -4.84
CA ALA A 102 -15.67 9.77 -5.69
C ALA A 102 -15.40 11.21 -5.24
N GLU A 103 -15.46 11.49 -3.93
CA GLU A 103 -15.12 12.80 -3.38
C GLU A 103 -13.68 13.22 -3.68
N CYS A 104 -12.73 12.29 -3.52
CA CYS A 104 -11.31 12.52 -3.83
C CYS A 104 -11.07 12.86 -5.30
N LEU A 105 -11.89 12.35 -6.22
CA LEU A 105 -11.80 12.62 -7.65
C LEU A 105 -12.51 13.92 -8.09
N GLN A 106 -13.30 14.55 -7.22
CA GLN A 106 -14.14 15.71 -7.59
C GLN A 106 -13.38 17.04 -7.68
N PHE A 107 -12.09 17.08 -7.38
CA PHE A 107 -11.30 18.31 -7.59
C PHE A 107 -11.17 18.61 -9.09
N PRO A 108 -11.81 19.71 -9.61
CA PRO A 108 -11.74 20.06 -11.04
C PRO A 108 -10.29 20.29 -11.49
N SER A 109 -9.47 20.90 -10.61
CA SER A 109 -8.03 21.08 -10.84
C SER A 109 -7.32 19.78 -11.16
N VAL A 110 -7.69 18.66 -10.52
CA VAL A 110 -7.08 17.34 -10.66
C VAL A 110 -7.59 16.61 -11.87
N ILE A 111 -8.92 16.46 -11.97
CA ILE A 111 -9.51 15.57 -12.99
C ILE A 111 -9.55 16.21 -14.36
N GLU A 112 -9.85 17.51 -14.44
CA GLU A 112 -9.97 18.25 -15.70
C GLU A 112 -8.63 18.83 -16.17
N HIS A 113 -7.91 19.47 -15.26
CA HIS A 113 -6.71 20.23 -15.62
C HIS A 113 -5.41 19.49 -15.39
N GLY A 114 -5.45 18.28 -14.80
CA GLY A 114 -4.26 17.48 -14.53
C GLY A 114 -3.37 18.03 -13.43
N GLY A 115 -3.96 18.75 -12.49
CA GLY A 115 -3.29 19.17 -11.26
C GLY A 115 -2.87 17.98 -10.42
N ASN A 116 -1.89 18.20 -9.57
CA ASN A 116 -1.37 17.14 -8.69
C ASN A 116 -2.36 16.82 -7.56
N LEU A 117 -2.30 15.59 -7.08
CA LEU A 117 -3.13 15.11 -5.97
C LEU A 117 -2.27 14.34 -4.98
N VAL A 118 -2.41 14.68 -3.71
CA VAL A 118 -1.93 13.85 -2.58
C VAL A 118 -3.14 13.39 -1.80
N TYR A 119 -3.25 12.10 -1.55
CA TYR A 119 -4.34 11.60 -0.73
C TYR A 119 -3.89 10.50 0.22
N SER A 120 -4.56 10.48 1.37
CA SER A 120 -4.32 9.52 2.44
C SER A 120 -5.61 8.82 2.81
N ALA A 121 -5.53 7.52 2.88
CA ALA A 121 -6.58 6.65 3.39
C ALA A 121 -5.94 5.43 4.07
N PRO A 122 -6.59 4.80 5.05
CA PRO A 122 -6.09 3.61 5.71
C PRO A 122 -5.77 2.48 4.73
N THR A 123 -4.96 1.52 5.18
CA THR A 123 -4.72 0.28 4.42
C THR A 123 -6.05 -0.42 4.13
N SER A 124 -6.18 -1.01 2.95
CA SER A 124 -7.39 -1.68 2.45
C SER A 124 -8.61 -0.77 2.23
N ALA A 125 -8.46 0.56 2.30
CA ALA A 125 -9.55 1.49 1.98
C ALA A 125 -9.83 1.62 0.46
N GLY A 126 -9.01 0.99 -0.40
CA GLY A 126 -9.21 1.06 -1.86
C GLY A 126 -8.50 2.24 -2.54
N LYS A 127 -7.38 2.74 -1.98
CA LYS A 127 -6.58 3.86 -2.54
C LYS A 127 -6.26 3.72 -4.02
N THR A 128 -5.92 2.52 -4.42
CA THR A 128 -5.43 2.18 -5.76
C THR A 128 -6.39 2.61 -6.88
N LEU A 129 -7.71 2.48 -6.67
CA LEU A 129 -8.72 2.78 -7.69
C LEU A 129 -8.69 4.26 -8.12
N VAL A 130 -8.53 5.19 -7.18
CA VAL A 130 -8.44 6.63 -7.47
C VAL A 130 -7.25 6.93 -8.40
N SER A 131 -6.08 6.41 -8.08
CA SER A 131 -4.89 6.62 -8.91
C SER A 131 -4.98 5.94 -10.26
N GLU A 132 -5.61 4.76 -10.35
CA GLU A 132 -5.83 4.06 -11.62
C GLU A 132 -6.77 4.83 -12.54
N ILE A 133 -7.87 5.38 -12.03
CA ILE A 133 -8.80 6.20 -12.82
C ILE A 133 -8.08 7.41 -13.40
N LEU A 134 -7.39 8.20 -12.56
CA LEU A 134 -6.66 9.38 -13.02
C LEU A 134 -5.56 9.04 -14.03
N MET A 135 -4.81 7.96 -13.78
CA MET A 135 -3.78 7.48 -14.68
C MET A 135 -4.38 7.07 -16.04
N MET A 136 -5.46 6.29 -16.03
CA MET A 136 -6.10 5.83 -17.27
C MET A 136 -6.67 6.99 -18.07
N LYS A 137 -7.25 8.02 -17.43
CA LYS A 137 -7.67 9.23 -18.12
C LYS A 137 -6.51 9.87 -18.90
N ARG A 138 -5.32 10.00 -18.30
CA ARG A 138 -4.15 10.56 -19.00
C ARG A 138 -3.70 9.67 -20.18
N VAL A 139 -3.78 8.36 -20.02
CA VAL A 139 -3.39 7.41 -21.08
C VAL A 139 -4.42 7.37 -22.21
N PHE A 140 -5.71 7.30 -21.89
CA PHE A 140 -6.76 7.15 -22.91
C PHE A 140 -7.14 8.47 -23.57
N GLU A 141 -7.33 9.55 -22.81
CA GLU A 141 -7.78 10.84 -23.33
C GLU A 141 -6.62 11.65 -23.93
N CYS A 142 -5.53 11.80 -23.15
CA CYS A 142 -4.40 12.64 -23.55
C CYS A 142 -3.37 11.90 -24.40
N LYS A 143 -3.47 10.58 -24.58
CA LYS A 143 -2.49 9.74 -25.28
C LYS A 143 -1.07 9.89 -24.74
N LYS A 144 -0.94 10.20 -23.45
CA LYS A 144 0.33 10.35 -22.74
C LYS A 144 0.69 9.04 -22.03
N LYS A 145 1.97 8.87 -21.75
CA LYS A 145 2.48 7.72 -21.00
C LYS A 145 2.33 7.93 -19.49
N ALA A 146 2.30 6.81 -18.75
CA ALA A 146 2.22 6.81 -17.30
C ALA A 146 3.39 6.05 -16.67
N ILE A 147 3.82 6.49 -15.48
CA ILE A 147 4.74 5.76 -14.61
C ILE A 147 4.04 5.51 -13.29
N ILE A 148 4.05 4.26 -12.81
CA ILE A 148 3.63 3.90 -11.46
C ILE A 148 4.88 3.49 -10.68
N ILE A 149 5.08 4.10 -9.53
CA ILE A 149 6.22 3.84 -8.66
C ILE A 149 5.75 3.07 -7.44
N LEU A 150 6.37 1.90 -7.21
CA LEU A 150 6.11 1.05 -6.06
C LEU A 150 7.40 0.78 -5.27
N PRO A 151 7.30 0.53 -3.95
CA PRO A 151 8.47 0.38 -3.10
C PRO A 151 9.29 -0.88 -3.37
N PHE A 152 8.64 -1.99 -3.73
CA PHE A 152 9.28 -3.30 -3.80
C PHE A 152 9.03 -3.99 -5.14
N VAL A 153 10.02 -4.78 -5.57
CA VAL A 153 9.96 -5.56 -6.82
C VAL A 153 8.75 -6.50 -6.86
N SER A 154 8.42 -7.14 -5.74
CA SER A 154 7.26 -8.04 -5.62
C SER A 154 5.95 -7.30 -5.89
N LEU A 155 5.75 -6.16 -5.25
CA LEU A 155 4.55 -5.33 -5.43
C LEU A 155 4.47 -4.75 -6.86
N ALA A 156 5.61 -4.32 -7.41
CA ALA A 156 5.67 -3.83 -8.79
C ALA A 156 5.32 -4.93 -9.79
N ARG A 157 5.76 -6.16 -9.55
CA ARG A 157 5.44 -7.33 -10.39
C ARG A 157 3.96 -7.68 -10.31
N GLU A 158 3.40 -7.75 -9.12
CA GLU A 158 1.97 -8.00 -8.90
C GLU A 158 1.11 -6.93 -9.58
N LYS A 159 1.43 -5.66 -9.37
CA LYS A 159 0.74 -4.52 -9.99
C LYS A 159 0.80 -4.57 -11.52
N MET A 160 1.97 -4.90 -12.06
CA MET A 160 2.14 -5.05 -13.52
C MET A 160 1.21 -6.13 -14.09
N TYR A 161 1.15 -7.29 -13.46
CA TYR A 161 0.25 -8.37 -13.93
C TYR A 161 -1.22 -8.01 -13.76
N GLY A 162 -1.58 -7.39 -12.62
CA GLY A 162 -2.94 -6.92 -12.37
C GLY A 162 -3.43 -5.90 -13.40
N LEU A 163 -2.55 -4.96 -13.81
CA LEU A 163 -2.84 -3.98 -14.87
C LEU A 163 -2.86 -4.61 -16.27
N LYS A 164 -1.98 -5.56 -16.56
CA LYS A 164 -2.01 -6.31 -17.84
C LYS A 164 -3.32 -7.06 -18.02
N ASP A 165 -3.80 -7.69 -16.93
CA ASP A 165 -5.08 -8.39 -16.95
C ASP A 165 -6.25 -7.42 -17.10
N LEU A 166 -6.27 -6.33 -16.33
CA LEU A 166 -7.30 -5.30 -16.39
C LEU A 166 -7.42 -4.65 -17.78
N LEU A 167 -6.28 -4.41 -18.43
CA LEU A 167 -6.18 -3.70 -19.71
C LEU A 167 -6.04 -4.63 -20.91
N LYS A 168 -6.24 -5.94 -20.73
CA LYS A 168 -6.07 -6.96 -21.77
C LYS A 168 -6.90 -6.69 -23.03
N SER A 169 -8.11 -6.19 -22.86
CA SER A 169 -9.03 -5.87 -23.95
C SER A 169 -8.88 -4.43 -24.48
N SER A 170 -7.94 -3.66 -23.93
CA SER A 170 -7.57 -2.34 -24.40
C SER A 170 -6.25 -2.42 -25.17
N HIS A 171 -5.98 -1.47 -26.05
CA HIS A 171 -4.72 -1.41 -26.79
C HIS A 171 -3.55 -0.82 -25.95
N VAL A 172 -3.71 -0.75 -24.62
CA VAL A 172 -2.71 -0.18 -23.71
C VAL A 172 -1.67 -1.23 -23.33
N ARG A 173 -0.42 -0.89 -23.54
CA ARG A 173 0.73 -1.78 -23.28
C ARG A 173 1.33 -1.45 -21.92
N VAL A 174 1.29 -2.44 -21.02
CA VAL A 174 1.86 -2.34 -19.68
C VAL A 174 3.21 -3.06 -19.61
N GLY A 175 4.24 -2.38 -19.11
CA GLY A 175 5.59 -2.94 -18.95
C GLY A 175 6.16 -2.72 -17.56
N GLY A 176 6.93 -3.69 -17.08
CA GLY A 176 7.59 -3.60 -15.76
C GLY A 176 9.05 -3.21 -15.88
N PHE A 177 9.49 -2.30 -15.04
CA PHE A 177 10.89 -1.86 -14.89
C PHE A 177 11.30 -2.07 -13.43
N MET A 178 11.90 -3.21 -13.14
CA MET A 178 12.24 -3.60 -11.77
C MET A 178 13.42 -4.59 -11.74
N GLY A 179 14.37 -4.40 -10.84
CA GLY A 179 15.59 -5.19 -10.78
C GLY A 179 16.33 -5.17 -12.13
N GLN A 180 16.59 -6.33 -12.71
CA GLN A 180 17.17 -6.46 -14.06
C GLN A 180 16.10 -6.58 -15.16
N HIS A 181 14.82 -6.64 -14.78
CA HIS A 181 13.72 -6.78 -15.75
C HIS A 181 13.38 -5.44 -16.40
N HIS A 182 13.30 -5.44 -17.72
CA HIS A 182 12.75 -4.36 -18.53
C HIS A 182 12.10 -4.94 -19.80
N PRO A 183 11.04 -4.30 -20.31
CA PRO A 183 10.38 -4.79 -21.52
C PRO A 183 11.27 -4.58 -22.76
N PRO A 184 11.18 -5.49 -23.77
CA PRO A 184 11.83 -5.30 -25.06
C PRO A 184 11.44 -3.96 -25.69
N GLY A 185 12.43 -3.18 -26.16
CA GLY A 185 12.22 -1.85 -26.74
C GLY A 185 11.99 -0.75 -25.69
N GLY A 186 12.13 -1.06 -24.40
CA GLY A 186 12.14 -0.08 -23.29
C GLY A 186 10.84 0.72 -23.17
N PHE A 187 10.97 1.93 -22.64
CA PHE A 187 9.82 2.83 -22.36
C PHE A 187 9.08 3.29 -23.63
N ALA A 188 9.76 3.33 -24.78
CA ALA A 188 9.12 3.70 -26.04
C ALA A 188 7.97 2.74 -26.43
N ARG A 189 8.07 1.46 -26.06
CA ARG A 189 7.12 0.40 -26.43
C ARG A 189 6.00 0.18 -25.42
N VAL A 190 5.96 0.91 -24.30
CA VAL A 190 4.92 0.80 -23.28
C VAL A 190 4.17 2.12 -23.13
N ASP A 191 2.94 2.03 -22.71
CA ASP A 191 2.07 3.16 -22.41
C ASP A 191 1.99 3.39 -20.89
N ILE A 192 2.04 2.31 -20.11
CA ILE A 192 2.14 2.34 -18.64
C ILE A 192 3.38 1.58 -18.20
N ALA A 193 4.30 2.26 -17.52
CA ALA A 193 5.48 1.66 -16.90
C ALA A 193 5.25 1.46 -15.40
N VAL A 194 5.41 0.24 -14.91
CA VAL A 194 5.38 -0.10 -13.48
C VAL A 194 6.81 -0.27 -12.99
N CYS A 195 7.23 0.57 -12.06
CA CYS A 195 8.63 0.76 -11.71
C CYS A 195 8.89 0.65 -10.21
N THR A 196 10.11 0.22 -9.84
CA THR A 196 10.69 0.59 -8.53
C THR A 196 11.20 2.03 -8.56
N ILE A 197 11.46 2.62 -7.39
CA ILE A 197 11.92 4.01 -7.26
C ILE A 197 13.19 4.24 -8.12
N GLU A 198 14.16 3.34 -8.05
CA GLU A 198 15.44 3.43 -8.74
C GLU A 198 15.25 3.42 -10.27
N LYS A 199 14.37 2.56 -10.75
CA LYS A 199 14.08 2.44 -12.18
C LYS A 199 13.27 3.62 -12.71
N ALA A 200 12.32 4.12 -11.93
CA ALA A 200 11.57 5.32 -12.26
C ALA A 200 12.50 6.54 -12.36
N ASN A 201 13.43 6.71 -11.41
CA ASN A 201 14.42 7.79 -11.48
C ASN A 201 15.31 7.67 -12.72
N SER A 202 15.76 6.47 -13.06
CA SER A 202 16.53 6.22 -14.30
C SER A 202 15.73 6.53 -15.56
N LEU A 203 14.44 6.17 -15.61
CA LEU A 203 13.56 6.49 -16.75
C LEU A 203 13.35 8.00 -16.89
N VAL A 204 13.09 8.71 -15.79
CA VAL A 204 12.89 10.17 -15.83
C VAL A 204 14.17 10.87 -16.27
N ASN A 205 15.36 10.46 -15.78
CA ASN A 205 16.63 11.01 -16.24
C ASN A 205 16.82 10.84 -17.74
N ARG A 206 16.54 9.64 -18.26
CA ARG A 206 16.62 9.38 -19.69
C ARG A 206 15.65 10.24 -20.50
N LEU A 207 14.39 10.38 -20.06
CA LEU A 207 13.41 11.26 -20.71
C LEU A 207 13.86 12.74 -20.71
N LEU A 208 14.59 13.17 -19.68
CA LEU A 208 15.17 14.52 -19.62
C LEU A 208 16.32 14.68 -20.61
N GLU A 209 17.23 13.71 -20.69
CA GLU A 209 18.35 13.68 -21.63
C GLU A 209 17.89 13.66 -23.07
N GLU A 210 16.89 12.83 -23.38
CA GLU A 210 16.28 12.68 -24.72
C GLU A 210 15.31 13.84 -25.06
N LYS A 211 15.04 14.77 -24.11
CA LYS A 211 14.04 15.86 -24.23
C LYS A 211 12.61 15.35 -24.53
N GLU A 212 12.27 14.17 -24.02
CA GLU A 212 11.01 13.48 -24.27
C GLU A 212 10.05 13.47 -23.07
N LEU A 213 10.35 14.28 -22.04
CA LEU A 213 9.52 14.32 -20.81
C LEU A 213 8.07 14.76 -21.10
N GLU A 214 7.83 15.48 -22.18
CA GLU A 214 6.48 15.85 -22.63
C GLU A 214 5.58 14.66 -22.99
N LYS A 215 6.18 13.49 -23.32
CA LYS A 215 5.43 12.25 -23.58
C LYS A 215 4.82 11.66 -22.31
N LEU A 216 5.34 12.04 -21.15
CA LEU A 216 4.84 11.60 -19.84
C LEU A 216 3.67 12.49 -19.43
N GLY A 217 2.54 11.88 -19.07
CA GLY A 217 1.32 12.58 -18.65
C GLY A 217 1.10 12.48 -17.13
N VAL A 218 1.54 11.38 -16.50
CA VAL A 218 1.27 11.15 -15.10
C VAL A 218 2.33 10.27 -14.44
N ILE A 219 2.63 10.60 -13.18
CA ILE A 219 3.41 9.77 -12.26
C ILE A 219 2.51 9.46 -11.07
N VAL A 220 2.31 8.19 -10.81
CA VAL A 220 1.64 7.68 -9.61
C VAL A 220 2.71 7.18 -8.65
N VAL A 221 2.68 7.65 -7.42
CA VAL A 221 3.57 7.20 -6.34
C VAL A 221 2.74 6.48 -5.30
N ASP A 222 2.93 5.18 -5.21
CA ASP A 222 2.39 4.38 -4.10
C ASP A 222 3.32 4.47 -2.91
N GLU A 223 2.75 4.54 -1.72
CA GLU A 223 3.46 4.70 -0.45
C GLU A 223 4.35 5.98 -0.42
N LEU A 224 3.74 7.14 -0.68
CA LEU A 224 4.44 8.44 -0.73
C LEU A 224 5.24 8.75 0.55
N HIS A 225 4.88 8.13 1.68
CA HIS A 225 5.64 8.25 2.94
C HIS A 225 7.09 7.74 2.85
N LEU A 226 7.44 6.99 1.82
CA LEU A 226 8.83 6.59 1.54
C LEU A 226 9.75 7.76 1.21
N LEU A 227 9.24 8.97 1.04
CA LEU A 227 10.07 10.19 1.04
C LEU A 227 10.89 10.32 2.34
N GLY A 228 10.39 9.83 3.48
CA GLY A 228 11.10 9.75 4.75
C GLY A 228 12.03 8.55 4.91
N ASP A 229 12.12 7.65 3.93
CA ASP A 229 13.02 6.49 3.99
C ASP A 229 14.49 6.92 3.89
N SER A 230 15.30 6.52 4.89
CA SER A 230 16.71 6.92 5.00
C SER A 230 17.59 6.46 3.84
N SER A 231 17.20 5.41 3.13
CA SER A 231 18.01 4.79 2.08
C SER A 231 17.58 5.16 0.66
N ARG A 232 16.27 5.34 0.41
CA ARG A 232 15.69 5.54 -0.93
C ARG A 232 14.85 6.79 -1.06
N GLY A 233 14.48 7.44 0.05
CA GLY A 233 13.63 8.63 0.06
C GLY A 233 14.20 9.74 -0.78
N TYR A 234 15.52 9.98 -0.70
CA TYR A 234 16.19 10.99 -1.48
C TYR A 234 16.07 10.80 -3.01
N LEU A 235 16.04 9.54 -3.49
CA LEU A 235 15.85 9.26 -4.92
C LEU A 235 14.45 9.66 -5.39
N LEU A 236 13.45 9.37 -4.57
CA LEU A 236 12.07 9.74 -4.85
C LEU A 236 11.87 11.25 -4.82
N GLU A 237 12.46 11.93 -3.83
CA GLU A 237 12.44 13.39 -3.71
C GLU A 237 13.09 14.06 -4.93
N LEU A 238 14.29 13.61 -5.32
CA LEU A 238 14.98 14.12 -6.51
C LEU A 238 14.19 13.90 -7.79
N LEU A 239 13.56 12.73 -7.96
CA LEU A 239 12.71 12.43 -9.11
C LEU A 239 11.56 13.42 -9.21
N LEU A 240 10.80 13.57 -8.13
CA LEU A 240 9.62 14.45 -8.09
C LEU A 240 10.01 15.92 -8.25
N THR A 241 11.12 16.34 -7.65
CA THR A 241 11.67 17.71 -7.81
C THR A 241 12.04 18.01 -9.26
N LYS A 242 12.72 17.08 -9.96
CA LYS A 242 13.06 17.24 -11.38
C LYS A 242 11.81 17.43 -12.24
N VAL A 243 10.82 16.58 -12.05
CA VAL A 243 9.55 16.63 -12.81
C VAL A 243 8.83 17.96 -12.55
N ARG A 244 8.72 18.38 -11.30
CA ARG A 244 8.11 19.66 -10.93
C ARG A 244 8.88 20.87 -11.53
N TYR A 245 10.20 20.85 -11.41
CA TYR A 245 11.04 21.89 -11.98
C TYR A 245 10.84 22.02 -13.49
N MET A 246 10.83 20.91 -14.20
CA MET A 246 10.63 20.90 -15.65
C MET A 246 9.21 21.38 -16.04
N SER A 247 8.18 20.96 -15.33
CA SER A 247 6.80 21.43 -15.55
C SER A 247 6.66 22.94 -15.25
N PHE A 248 7.43 23.47 -14.31
CA PHE A 248 7.46 24.91 -14.03
C PHE A 248 8.19 25.70 -15.11
N ARG A 249 9.32 25.17 -15.63
CA ARG A 249 10.16 25.84 -16.63
C ARG A 249 9.58 25.79 -18.04
N ASN A 250 8.79 24.78 -18.36
CA ASN A 250 8.25 24.56 -19.69
C ASN A 250 6.75 24.21 -19.62
N SER A 251 5.91 25.12 -20.09
CA SER A 251 4.46 24.98 -20.09
C SER A 251 3.94 23.81 -20.96
N ASN A 252 4.75 23.31 -21.89
CA ASN A 252 4.41 22.15 -22.70
C ASN A 252 4.58 20.82 -21.93
N ILE A 253 5.37 20.83 -20.85
CA ILE A 253 5.58 19.68 -19.98
C ILE A 253 4.54 19.74 -18.85
N LYS A 254 3.45 18.97 -19.01
CA LYS A 254 2.39 18.83 -18.00
C LYS A 254 2.37 17.40 -17.50
N VAL A 255 3.05 17.12 -16.42
CA VAL A 255 3.08 15.81 -15.75
C VAL A 255 2.32 15.91 -14.44
N GLN A 256 1.20 15.21 -14.37
CA GLN A 256 0.41 15.09 -13.15
C GLN A 256 1.12 14.18 -12.14
N ILE A 257 1.27 14.59 -10.89
CA ILE A 257 1.82 13.79 -9.81
C ILE A 257 0.66 13.37 -8.90
N ILE A 258 0.50 12.07 -8.72
CA ILE A 258 -0.52 11.47 -7.85
C ILE A 258 0.22 10.70 -6.75
N GLY A 259 0.16 11.20 -5.53
CA GLY A 259 0.76 10.56 -4.36
C GLY A 259 -0.29 9.94 -3.46
N MET A 260 -0.20 8.64 -3.22
CA MET A 260 -1.04 7.95 -2.23
C MET A 260 -0.20 7.45 -1.06
N SER A 261 -0.75 7.59 0.14
CA SER A 261 -0.08 7.22 1.37
C SER A 261 -1.04 6.57 2.36
N ALA A 262 -0.49 5.81 3.30
CA ALA A 262 -1.17 5.56 4.55
C ALA A 262 -1.25 6.86 5.37
N THR A 263 -1.90 6.83 6.51
CA THR A 263 -1.98 7.98 7.42
C THR A 263 -0.58 8.43 7.86
N LEU A 264 -0.26 9.69 7.58
CA LEU A 264 1.00 10.35 7.94
C LEU A 264 0.72 11.68 8.65
N PRO A 265 1.53 12.08 9.62
CA PRO A 265 1.64 13.47 10.02
C PRO A 265 2.26 14.28 8.85
N ASN A 266 1.95 15.56 8.74
CA ASN A 266 2.56 16.50 7.80
C ASN A 266 2.25 16.27 6.30
N LEU A 267 1.11 15.66 5.96
CA LEU A 267 0.66 15.55 4.57
C LEU A 267 0.45 16.91 3.90
N ASP A 268 0.08 17.93 4.68
CA ASP A 268 -0.09 19.31 4.21
C ASP A 268 1.20 19.88 3.61
N LEU A 269 2.36 19.63 4.24
CA LEU A 269 3.65 20.05 3.74
C LEU A 269 4.00 19.35 2.42
N LEU A 270 3.69 18.05 2.31
CA LEU A 270 3.91 17.29 1.08
C LEU A 270 3.01 17.78 -0.05
N ALA A 271 1.75 18.08 0.23
CA ALA A 271 0.82 18.62 -0.75
C ALA A 271 1.27 20.02 -1.21
N GLN A 272 1.66 20.90 -0.29
CA GLN A 272 2.22 22.21 -0.63
C GLN A 272 3.50 22.08 -1.47
N TRP A 273 4.43 21.22 -1.04
CA TRP A 273 5.65 20.97 -1.79
C TRP A 273 5.38 20.45 -3.21
N LEU A 274 4.38 19.58 -3.38
CA LEU A 274 3.99 19.05 -4.69
C LEU A 274 3.06 20.00 -5.47
N ASN A 275 2.62 21.10 -4.90
CA ASN A 275 1.54 21.96 -5.43
C ASN A 275 0.33 21.10 -5.83
N ALA A 276 -0.17 20.34 -4.87
CA ALA A 276 -1.20 19.33 -5.03
C ALA A 276 -2.42 19.64 -4.18
N GLU A 277 -3.59 19.23 -4.64
CA GLU A 277 -4.77 19.11 -3.79
C GLU A 277 -4.53 18.03 -2.75
N LEU A 278 -5.06 18.21 -1.55
CA LEU A 278 -4.97 17.24 -0.46
C LEU A 278 -6.34 16.66 -0.13
N TYR A 279 -6.43 15.34 -0.08
CA TYR A 279 -7.61 14.64 0.43
C TYR A 279 -7.22 13.63 1.50
N THR A 280 -7.92 13.63 2.63
CA THR A 280 -7.66 12.69 3.73
C THR A 280 -8.96 12.06 4.20
N THR A 281 -8.91 10.77 4.51
CA THR A 281 -10.05 10.04 5.06
C THR A 281 -9.59 8.95 6.03
N ASN A 282 -10.43 8.67 7.02
CA ASN A 282 -10.27 7.54 7.94
C ASN A 282 -11.20 6.36 7.60
N PHE A 283 -11.81 6.39 6.42
CA PHE A 283 -12.73 5.35 5.98
C PHE A 283 -12.05 3.98 5.93
N ARG A 284 -12.72 2.99 6.50
CA ARG A 284 -12.35 1.58 6.41
C ARG A 284 -13.58 0.76 5.99
N PRO A 285 -13.50 -0.01 4.90
CA PRO A 285 -14.62 -0.89 4.50
C PRO A 285 -14.87 -2.01 5.51
N VAL A 286 -13.81 -2.43 6.22
CA VAL A 286 -13.88 -3.38 7.32
C VAL A 286 -13.40 -2.68 8.59
N PRO A 287 -14.23 -2.60 9.64
CA PRO A 287 -13.83 -1.97 10.89
C PRO A 287 -12.58 -2.63 11.50
N LEU A 288 -11.70 -1.83 12.05
CA LEU A 288 -10.54 -2.29 12.82
C LEU A 288 -10.74 -1.88 14.28
N THR A 289 -10.76 -2.87 15.17
CA THR A 289 -10.78 -2.65 16.62
C THR A 289 -9.39 -2.93 17.17
N GLU A 290 -8.79 -1.95 17.82
CA GLU A 290 -7.49 -2.05 18.47
C GLU A 290 -7.68 -2.32 19.95
N THR A 291 -6.93 -3.28 20.48
CA THR A 291 -6.97 -3.64 21.90
C THR A 291 -5.55 -3.85 22.42
N ILE A 292 -5.39 -3.62 23.73
CA ILE A 292 -4.11 -3.78 24.42
C ILE A 292 -4.27 -4.90 25.44
N LYS A 293 -3.37 -5.89 25.38
CA LYS A 293 -3.34 -6.98 26.37
C LYS A 293 -2.26 -6.71 27.42
N VAL A 294 -2.66 -6.72 28.70
CA VAL A 294 -1.75 -6.61 29.84
C VAL A 294 -2.11 -7.70 30.85
N GLY A 295 -1.18 -8.60 31.14
CA GLY A 295 -1.48 -9.77 31.99
C GLY A 295 -2.63 -10.58 31.38
N ASN A 296 -3.66 -10.84 32.17
CA ASN A 296 -4.87 -11.56 31.75
C ASN A 296 -5.99 -10.63 31.25
N SER A 297 -5.76 -9.34 31.17
CA SER A 297 -6.78 -8.36 30.86
C SER A 297 -6.59 -7.79 29.47
N ILE A 298 -7.70 -7.56 28.75
CA ILE A 298 -7.76 -6.89 27.47
C ILE A 298 -8.45 -5.54 27.66
N PHE A 299 -7.77 -4.49 27.22
CA PHE A 299 -8.19 -3.11 27.33
C PHE A 299 -8.48 -2.53 25.95
N SER A 300 -9.32 -1.51 25.87
CA SER A 300 -9.45 -0.65 24.71
C SER A 300 -8.19 0.21 24.52
N ASN A 301 -8.09 0.89 23.38
CA ASN A 301 -7.04 1.90 23.15
C ASN A 301 -7.11 3.08 24.12
N ASN A 302 -8.24 3.31 24.81
CA ASN A 302 -8.42 4.29 25.87
C ASN A 302 -8.12 3.74 27.28
N PHE A 303 -7.53 2.53 27.38
CA PHE A 303 -7.22 1.82 28.61
C PHE A 303 -8.43 1.45 29.47
N GLU A 304 -9.62 1.34 28.88
CA GLU A 304 -10.79 0.81 29.55
C GLU A 304 -10.78 -0.70 29.48
N LEU A 305 -11.04 -1.39 30.60
CA LEU A 305 -11.10 -2.85 30.64
C LEU A 305 -12.28 -3.36 29.81
N ILE A 306 -11.98 -4.13 28.75
CA ILE A 306 -12.99 -4.76 27.91
C ILE A 306 -13.39 -6.14 28.49
N ARG A 307 -12.39 -6.97 28.80
CA ARG A 307 -12.60 -8.31 29.36
C ARG A 307 -11.33 -8.88 29.97
N GLU A 308 -11.52 -9.89 30.80
CA GLU A 308 -10.46 -10.76 31.28
C GLU A 308 -10.43 -12.06 30.45
N LEU A 309 -9.23 -12.54 30.16
CA LEU A 309 -9.05 -13.84 29.50
C LEU A 309 -9.32 -14.95 30.51
N LYS A 310 -10.25 -15.83 30.14
CA LYS A 310 -10.59 -17.05 30.90
C LYS A 310 -10.39 -18.25 29.98
N PRO A 311 -9.16 -18.80 29.91
CA PRO A 311 -8.86 -19.91 29.03
C PRO A 311 -9.76 -21.11 29.31
N LEU A 312 -10.44 -21.63 28.25
CA LEU A 312 -11.28 -22.83 28.33
C LEU A 312 -10.44 -24.09 28.56
N VAL A 313 -9.22 -24.09 28.03
CA VAL A 313 -8.26 -25.17 28.15
C VAL A 313 -6.90 -24.59 28.54
N LYS A 314 -6.13 -25.36 29.29
CA LYS A 314 -4.76 -24.98 29.65
C LYS A 314 -3.85 -25.19 28.44
N THR A 315 -3.19 -24.10 28.00
CA THR A 315 -2.12 -24.11 26.99
C THR A 315 -0.77 -24.28 27.68
N GLU A 316 0.14 -25.09 27.07
CA GLU A 316 1.46 -25.33 27.61
C GLU A 316 2.47 -24.30 27.06
N ASN A 317 3.39 -23.85 27.94
CA ASN A 317 4.45 -22.89 27.57
C ASN A 317 3.94 -21.57 26.95
N ASP A 318 2.77 -21.13 27.34
CA ASP A 318 2.06 -19.95 26.83
C ASP A 318 1.91 -18.88 27.92
N ALA A 319 3.01 -18.42 28.48
CA ALA A 319 3.01 -17.45 29.58
C ALA A 319 2.26 -16.15 29.24
N ASP A 320 2.35 -15.72 27.97
CA ASP A 320 1.69 -14.51 27.47
C ASP A 320 0.29 -14.79 26.88
N GLN A 321 -0.21 -16.00 26.96
CA GLN A 321 -1.50 -16.45 26.41
C GLN A 321 -1.69 -16.14 24.90
N LEU A 322 -0.59 -16.02 24.16
CA LEU A 322 -0.61 -15.73 22.73
C LEU A 322 -1.16 -16.92 21.92
N VAL A 323 -0.73 -18.13 22.29
CA VAL A 323 -1.23 -19.37 21.65
C VAL A 323 -2.73 -19.53 21.94
N TYR A 324 -3.15 -19.23 23.18
CA TYR A 324 -4.57 -19.25 23.54
C TYR A 324 -5.40 -18.23 22.74
N LEU A 325 -4.91 -17.01 22.54
CA LEU A 325 -5.59 -16.00 21.71
C LEU A 325 -5.71 -16.44 20.25
N CYS A 326 -4.67 -17.08 19.70
CA CYS A 326 -4.73 -17.70 18.39
C CYS A 326 -5.81 -18.79 18.33
N LEU A 327 -5.84 -19.67 19.34
CA LEU A 327 -6.82 -20.73 19.47
C LEU A 327 -8.25 -20.19 19.53
N GLU A 328 -8.50 -19.21 20.42
CA GLU A 328 -9.80 -18.56 20.59
C GLU A 328 -10.32 -17.96 19.27
N THR A 329 -9.45 -17.27 18.54
CA THR A 329 -9.79 -16.64 17.25
C THR A 329 -10.13 -17.68 16.19
N ILE A 330 -9.35 -18.78 16.11
CA ILE A 330 -9.59 -19.86 15.15
C ILE A 330 -10.88 -20.62 15.51
N MET A 331 -11.14 -20.85 16.78
CA MET A 331 -12.38 -21.48 17.23
C MET A 331 -13.64 -20.68 16.85
N ASN A 332 -13.49 -19.37 16.69
CA ASN A 332 -14.56 -18.49 16.20
C ASN A 332 -14.65 -18.44 14.66
N GLY A 333 -13.84 -19.25 13.93
CA GLY A 333 -13.86 -19.34 12.48
C GLY A 333 -13.05 -18.26 11.76
N HIS A 334 -12.17 -17.56 12.46
CA HIS A 334 -11.35 -16.49 11.90
C HIS A 334 -9.88 -16.90 11.75
N SER A 335 -9.17 -16.24 10.84
CA SER A 335 -7.72 -16.39 10.66
C SER A 335 -6.95 -15.43 11.57
N VAL A 336 -5.70 -15.79 11.88
CA VAL A 336 -4.81 -15.00 12.73
C VAL A 336 -3.55 -14.66 11.98
N LEU A 337 -3.08 -13.42 12.11
CA LEU A 337 -1.76 -12.99 11.66
C LEU A 337 -1.00 -12.45 12.86
N VAL A 338 0.17 -13.03 13.15
CA VAL A 338 1.03 -12.63 14.26
C VAL A 338 2.31 -11.99 13.73
N PHE A 339 2.56 -10.73 14.10
CA PHE A 339 3.81 -10.05 13.78
C PHE A 339 4.86 -10.34 14.84
N CYS A 340 6.01 -10.82 14.40
CA CYS A 340 7.12 -11.17 15.28
C CYS A 340 8.30 -10.20 15.10
N PRO A 341 9.01 -9.83 16.18
CA PRO A 341 10.10 -8.86 16.12
C PRO A 341 11.34 -9.37 15.37
N THR A 342 11.55 -10.69 15.32
CA THR A 342 12.71 -11.30 14.66
C THR A 342 12.33 -12.56 13.89
N LYS A 343 13.16 -12.94 12.89
CA LYS A 343 13.02 -14.19 12.11
C LYS A 343 12.95 -15.42 13.02
N MET A 344 13.87 -15.52 13.96
CA MET A 344 13.93 -16.63 14.91
C MET A 344 12.67 -16.72 15.78
N TRP A 345 12.10 -15.59 16.19
CA TRP A 345 10.83 -15.55 16.93
C TRP A 345 9.67 -16.05 16.07
N CYS A 346 9.65 -15.68 14.81
CA CYS A 346 8.64 -16.11 13.85
C CYS A 346 8.62 -17.65 13.70
N GLU A 347 9.78 -18.27 13.53
CA GLU A 347 9.92 -19.73 13.43
C GLU A 347 9.58 -20.44 14.75
N LYS A 348 10.12 -19.95 15.90
CA LYS A 348 9.83 -20.54 17.21
C LYS A 348 8.37 -20.46 17.59
N LEU A 349 7.73 -19.32 17.34
CA LEU A 349 6.32 -19.14 17.66
C LEU A 349 5.43 -20.03 16.78
N SER A 350 5.73 -20.13 15.48
CA SER A 350 4.97 -21.02 14.59
C SER A 350 5.05 -22.48 15.03
N ASP A 351 6.23 -22.92 15.45
CA ASP A 351 6.45 -24.28 15.96
C ASP A 351 5.71 -24.51 17.30
N ALA A 352 5.71 -23.52 18.20
CA ALA A 352 4.98 -23.60 19.47
C ALA A 352 3.46 -23.69 19.26
N VAL A 353 2.90 -22.84 18.40
CA VAL A 353 1.48 -22.85 18.06
C VAL A 353 1.10 -24.19 17.40
N ALA A 354 1.91 -24.68 16.45
CA ALA A 354 1.64 -25.94 15.75
C ALA A 354 1.70 -27.15 16.70
N LYS A 355 2.66 -27.19 17.62
CA LYS A 355 2.77 -28.24 18.64
C LYS A 355 1.55 -28.25 19.56
N GLU A 356 1.11 -27.08 19.98
CA GLU A 356 -0.05 -26.98 20.88
C GLU A 356 -1.34 -27.37 20.15
N PHE A 357 -1.55 -26.95 18.91
CA PHE A 357 -2.70 -27.39 18.10
C PHE A 357 -2.68 -28.88 17.84
N PHE A 358 -1.50 -29.48 17.63
CA PHE A 358 -1.36 -30.92 17.55
C PHE A 358 -1.73 -31.62 18.87
N ARG A 359 -1.27 -31.12 20.02
CA ARG A 359 -1.57 -31.65 21.34
C ARG A 359 -3.08 -31.62 21.62
N LEU A 360 -3.71 -30.47 21.40
CA LEU A 360 -5.15 -30.27 21.60
C LEU A 360 -6.01 -31.03 20.59
N GLY A 361 -5.50 -31.23 19.37
CA GLY A 361 -6.19 -31.98 18.31
C GLY A 361 -6.13 -33.49 18.45
N LYS A 362 -5.26 -34.05 19.33
CA LYS A 362 -5.17 -35.48 19.56
C LYS A 362 -6.37 -36.01 20.36
N PRO A 363 -6.90 -37.19 20.01
CA PRO A 363 -7.86 -37.87 20.87
C PRO A 363 -7.20 -38.28 22.20
N PRO A 364 -7.94 -38.33 23.31
CA PRO A 364 -7.44 -38.87 24.56
C PRO A 364 -7.07 -40.33 24.40
N LEU A 365 -6.22 -40.84 25.31
CA LEU A 365 -5.97 -42.27 25.39
C LEU A 365 -7.23 -42.99 25.86
N PRO A 366 -7.52 -44.25 25.41
CA PRO A 366 -8.77 -44.98 25.71
C PRO A 366 -9.14 -45.10 27.19
N ARG A 367 -8.16 -44.99 28.09
CA ARG A 367 -8.38 -45.00 29.54
C ARG A 367 -8.69 -43.65 30.14
N GLN A 368 -8.60 -42.55 29.36
CA GLN A 368 -8.81 -41.16 29.78
C GLN A 368 -10.07 -40.55 29.21
N GLU A 369 -10.77 -41.24 28.29
CA GLU A 369 -11.99 -40.73 27.63
C GLU A 369 -13.12 -40.47 28.63
N GLU A 370 -13.26 -41.29 29.69
CA GLU A 370 -14.33 -41.16 30.69
C GLU A 370 -14.13 -39.96 31.64
N PHE A 371 -12.92 -39.38 31.67
CA PHE A 371 -12.57 -38.30 32.61
C PHE A 371 -12.09 -37.04 31.89
N GLU A 372 -12.22 -36.94 30.56
CA GLU A 372 -11.79 -35.76 29.82
C GLU A 372 -12.76 -34.57 30.09
N ASP A 373 -12.16 -33.40 30.41
CA ASP A 373 -12.94 -32.18 30.53
C ASP A 373 -13.64 -31.88 29.18
N PRO A 374 -14.97 -31.67 29.16
CA PRO A 374 -15.74 -31.35 27.96
C PRO A 374 -15.18 -30.22 27.11
N ASN A 375 -14.48 -29.29 27.74
CA ASN A 375 -13.85 -28.20 27.02
C ASN A 375 -12.74 -28.65 26.06
N TYR A 376 -11.94 -29.67 26.41
CA TYR A 376 -10.95 -30.25 25.52
C TYR A 376 -11.58 -30.92 24.31
N THR A 377 -12.66 -31.65 24.50
CA THR A 377 -13.45 -32.27 23.40
C THR A 377 -14.01 -31.19 22.47
N LEU A 378 -14.55 -30.10 23.02
CA LEU A 378 -15.07 -28.98 22.24
C LEU A 378 -13.97 -28.33 21.40
N VAL A 379 -12.83 -28.05 21.99
CA VAL A 379 -11.67 -27.43 21.31
C VAL A 379 -11.15 -28.33 20.21
N ARG A 380 -11.03 -29.64 20.47
CA ARG A 380 -10.57 -30.63 19.49
C ARG A 380 -11.49 -30.66 18.26
N ASN A 381 -12.78 -30.78 18.47
CA ASN A 381 -13.77 -30.87 17.39
C ASN A 381 -13.76 -29.60 16.53
N LYS A 382 -13.65 -28.43 17.15
CA LYS A 382 -13.55 -27.16 16.44
C LYS A 382 -12.24 -27.03 15.64
N LEU A 383 -11.10 -27.38 16.22
CA LEU A 383 -9.81 -27.37 15.51
C LEU A 383 -9.82 -28.31 14.30
N GLN A 384 -10.31 -29.53 14.47
CA GLN A 384 -10.40 -30.50 13.37
C GLN A 384 -11.36 -30.04 12.28
N GLY A 385 -12.48 -29.42 12.64
CA GLY A 385 -13.45 -28.86 11.69
C GLY A 385 -12.92 -27.68 10.85
N GLN A 386 -11.92 -26.95 11.33
CA GLN A 386 -11.30 -25.82 10.59
C GLN A 386 -10.19 -26.28 9.62
N LEU A 387 -9.66 -27.48 9.79
CA LEU A 387 -8.58 -28.01 8.95
C LEU A 387 -9.14 -28.70 7.70
N ASN A 388 -8.91 -28.12 6.54
CA ASN A 388 -9.23 -28.75 5.25
C ASN A 388 -7.99 -29.45 4.69
N GLY A 389 -7.91 -30.78 4.87
CA GLY A 389 -6.76 -31.61 4.46
C GLY A 389 -6.46 -31.55 2.96
N GLN A 390 -7.50 -31.43 2.11
CA GLN A 390 -7.30 -31.31 0.66
C GLN A 390 -6.62 -29.98 0.30
N LYS A 391 -7.15 -28.85 0.81
CA LYS A 391 -6.54 -27.54 0.58
C LYS A 391 -5.13 -27.46 1.13
N LEU A 392 -4.86 -28.04 2.29
CA LEU A 392 -3.50 -28.10 2.85
C LEU A 392 -2.54 -28.87 1.95
N SER A 393 -2.98 -30.00 1.38
CA SER A 393 -2.17 -30.78 0.44
C SER A 393 -1.87 -29.98 -0.84
N GLU A 394 -2.86 -29.27 -1.39
CA GLU A 394 -2.68 -28.41 -2.56
C GLU A 394 -1.67 -27.28 -2.28
N VAL A 395 -1.76 -26.63 -1.12
CA VAL A 395 -0.82 -25.55 -0.73
C VAL A 395 0.61 -26.11 -0.56
N ILE A 396 0.77 -27.28 0.06
CA ILE A 396 2.08 -27.95 0.20
C ILE A 396 2.69 -28.23 -1.18
N GLU A 397 1.92 -28.73 -2.14
CA GLU A 397 2.40 -28.99 -3.50
C GLU A 397 2.73 -27.71 -4.25
N GLN A 398 1.98 -26.62 -4.04
CA GLN A 398 2.32 -25.33 -4.60
C GLN A 398 3.62 -24.76 -4.03
N LEU A 399 3.82 -24.85 -2.71
CA LEU A 399 5.04 -24.38 -2.05
C LEU A 399 6.28 -25.13 -2.52
N LYS A 400 6.20 -26.45 -2.72
CA LYS A 400 7.29 -27.24 -3.29
C LYS A 400 7.74 -26.76 -4.69
N LYS A 401 6.84 -26.18 -5.46
CA LYS A 401 7.09 -25.65 -6.81
C LYS A 401 7.67 -24.24 -6.82
N THR A 402 7.70 -23.55 -5.68
CA THR A 402 8.29 -22.20 -5.58
C THR A 402 9.83 -22.29 -5.64
N PRO A 403 10.52 -21.23 -6.11
CA PRO A 403 11.98 -21.21 -6.14
C PRO A 403 12.64 -21.44 -4.78
N ALA A 404 12.00 -21.02 -3.69
CA ALA A 404 12.48 -21.23 -2.32
C ALA A 404 12.21 -22.65 -1.80
N GLY A 405 11.29 -23.38 -2.44
CA GLY A 405 10.85 -24.70 -1.99
C GLY A 405 10.05 -24.67 -0.68
N LEU A 406 9.86 -25.84 -0.12
CA LEU A 406 9.23 -26.03 1.18
C LEU A 406 10.29 -26.41 2.19
N ASP A 407 10.63 -25.50 3.10
CA ASP A 407 11.59 -25.81 4.15
C ASP A 407 11.03 -26.81 5.19
N ALA A 408 11.94 -27.47 5.92
CA ALA A 408 11.58 -28.53 6.86
C ALA A 408 10.74 -28.03 8.06
N ALA A 409 10.96 -26.81 8.52
CA ALA A 409 10.21 -26.22 9.63
C ALA A 409 8.79 -25.87 9.19
N LEU A 410 8.64 -25.20 8.06
CA LEU A 410 7.34 -24.88 7.47
C LEU A 410 6.55 -26.16 7.13
N SER A 411 7.22 -27.20 6.62
CA SER A 411 6.57 -28.50 6.33
C SER A 411 5.95 -29.17 7.56
N ARG A 412 6.56 -28.95 8.73
CA ARG A 412 6.01 -29.48 10.00
C ARG A 412 4.80 -28.70 10.47
N THR A 413 4.85 -27.36 10.41
CA THR A 413 3.82 -26.49 11.00
C THR A 413 2.58 -26.37 10.13
N ILE A 414 2.74 -26.34 8.80
CA ILE A 414 1.64 -26.13 7.85
C ILE A 414 0.56 -27.21 7.92
N ARG A 415 0.93 -28.43 8.31
CA ARG A 415 -0.02 -29.55 8.50
C ARG A 415 -1.07 -29.27 9.58
N PHE A 416 -0.76 -28.36 10.51
CA PHE A 416 -1.64 -27.90 11.58
C PHE A 416 -2.28 -26.56 11.28
N GLY A 417 -2.26 -26.10 10.02
CA GLY A 417 -2.81 -24.82 9.60
C GLY A 417 -1.96 -23.63 10.02
N VAL A 418 -0.70 -23.85 10.44
CA VAL A 418 0.23 -22.80 10.88
C VAL A 418 1.35 -22.62 9.87
N ALA A 419 1.52 -21.40 9.37
CA ALA A 419 2.61 -21.05 8.46
C ALA A 419 3.32 -19.79 8.95
N TYR A 420 4.56 -19.57 8.49
CA TYR A 420 5.30 -18.36 8.76
C TYR A 420 5.97 -17.82 7.49
N HIS A 421 6.27 -16.54 7.54
CA HIS A 421 7.02 -15.87 6.49
C HIS A 421 7.95 -14.81 7.09
N HIS A 422 9.18 -14.71 6.58
CA HIS A 422 10.12 -13.66 6.94
C HIS A 422 11.12 -13.40 5.79
N ALA A 423 11.83 -12.28 5.83
CA ALA A 423 12.72 -11.86 4.75
C ALA A 423 13.92 -12.81 4.47
N GLY A 424 14.17 -13.81 5.31
CA GLY A 424 15.18 -14.84 5.09
C GLY A 424 14.70 -16.05 4.29
N THR A 425 13.41 -16.20 4.06
CA THR A 425 12.82 -17.36 3.36
C THR A 425 13.11 -17.35 1.84
N PHE A 426 13.60 -16.21 1.31
CA PHE A 426 13.91 -16.03 -0.12
C PHE A 426 15.38 -15.70 -0.40
N SER A 427 16.27 -15.81 0.57
CA SER A 427 17.69 -15.56 0.39
C SER A 427 18.44 -16.88 0.21
N ASN A 428 18.29 -17.48 -0.99
CA ASN A 428 19.28 -18.36 -1.64
C ASN A 428 19.08 -18.28 -3.15
#